data_dea8cf8c0a7aaca95421a792716514d2
#
_entry.id   dea8cf8c0a7aaca95421a792716514d2
#
_cell.length_a   1.000
_cell.length_b   1.000
_cell.length_c   1.000
_cell.angle_alpha   90.00
_cell.angle_beta   90.00
_cell.angle_gamma   90.00
#
_symmetry.space_group_name_H-M   'P 1'
#
loop_
_entity.id
_entity.type
_entity.pdbx_description
1 polymer ?
#
loop_
_entity_poly.entity_id
_entity_poly.type
_entity_poly.pdbx_seq_one_letter_code
_entity_poly.pdbx_strand_id
1 'polypeptide(L)'
;MKTFKRNTKKSLSLLLICLLTAALLLTGCGGSGDDANTGGADGENLKIGIMQFGEFTALQNATKGFIDGLADAGYVDGENITIHQLSAAAEAANCPSIADTLVNEKSDLILAVATPCASAIK
;
A
#
# COMPACT_ATOMS: atom_id res chain seq x y z
N MET A 1 -57.74 -13.92 -2.79
CA MET A 1 -56.63 -14.31 -3.71
C MET A 1 -56.42 -13.17 -4.69
N LYS A 2 -55.35 -12.36 -4.48
CA LYS A 2 -54.95 -11.28 -5.41
C LYS A 2 -53.94 -11.84 -6.39
N THR A 3 -54.32 -12.01 -7.63
CA THR A 3 -53.45 -12.44 -8.72
C THR A 3 -52.43 -11.35 -9.04
N PHE A 4 -51.20 -11.62 -8.75
CA PHE A 4 -50.06 -10.77 -9.08
C PHE A 4 -49.71 -10.92 -10.57
N LYS A 5 -50.21 -9.99 -11.38
CA LYS A 5 -49.96 -9.96 -12.82
C LYS A 5 -48.54 -9.43 -13.03
N ARG A 6 -47.55 -10.31 -13.08
CA ARG A 6 -46.14 -9.99 -13.41
C ARG A 6 -46.07 -9.38 -14.81
N ASN A 7 -45.56 -8.16 -14.90
CA ASN A 7 -45.26 -7.49 -16.16
C ASN A 7 -44.01 -8.16 -16.80
N THR A 8 -44.22 -9.31 -17.41
CA THR A 8 -43.22 -10.14 -18.10
C THR A 8 -42.43 -9.37 -19.17
N LYS A 9 -43.06 -8.38 -19.81
CA LYS A 9 -42.38 -7.54 -20.83
C LYS A 9 -41.31 -6.64 -20.25
N LYS A 10 -41.49 -6.07 -19.03
CA LYS A 10 -40.51 -5.23 -18.37
C LYS A 10 -39.35 -6.05 -17.80
N SER A 11 -39.62 -7.25 -17.30
CA SER A 11 -38.61 -8.18 -16.81
C SER A 11 -37.73 -8.72 -17.94
N LEU A 12 -38.32 -9.01 -19.10
CA LEU A 12 -37.55 -9.47 -20.27
C LEU A 12 -36.65 -8.39 -20.85
N SER A 13 -37.08 -7.11 -20.83
CA SER A 13 -36.29 -5.96 -21.25
C SER A 13 -35.11 -5.71 -20.32
N LEU A 14 -35.29 -5.86 -19.00
CA LEU A 14 -34.21 -5.72 -18.01
C LEU A 14 -33.14 -6.81 -18.16
N LEU A 15 -33.58 -8.06 -18.42
CA LEU A 15 -32.67 -9.18 -18.68
C LEU A 15 -31.86 -8.99 -19.97
N LEU A 16 -32.48 -8.44 -21.01
CA LEU A 16 -31.80 -8.18 -22.29
C LEU A 16 -30.75 -7.06 -22.15
N ILE A 17 -31.02 -6.04 -21.34
CA ILE A 17 -30.08 -4.93 -21.07
C ILE A 17 -28.87 -5.45 -20.26
N CYS A 18 -29.09 -6.31 -19.26
CA CYS A 18 -28.00 -6.93 -18.50
C CYS A 18 -27.12 -7.84 -19.37
N LEU A 19 -27.70 -8.56 -20.32
CA LEU A 19 -26.93 -9.42 -21.23
C LEU A 19 -26.11 -8.61 -22.23
N LEU A 20 -26.61 -7.45 -22.68
CA LEU A 20 -25.88 -6.57 -23.61
C LEU A 20 -24.71 -5.85 -22.94
N THR A 21 -24.83 -5.49 -21.64
CA THR A 21 -23.74 -4.85 -20.88
C THR A 21 -22.62 -5.82 -20.51
N ALA A 22 -22.91 -7.11 -20.34
CA ALA A 22 -21.90 -8.13 -20.09
C ALA A 22 -21.01 -8.42 -21.32
N ALA A 23 -21.53 -8.21 -22.53
CA ALA A 23 -20.78 -8.43 -23.77
C ALA A 23 -19.80 -7.30 -24.12
N LEU A 24 -19.95 -6.10 -23.53
CA LEU A 24 -19.06 -4.94 -23.79
C LEU A 24 -17.81 -4.91 -22.90
N LEU A 25 -17.66 -5.82 -21.90
CA LEU A 25 -16.53 -5.87 -21.00
C LEU A 25 -15.38 -6.78 -21.49
N LEU A 26 -15.51 -7.44 -22.65
CA LEU A 26 -14.47 -8.35 -23.18
C LEU A 26 -13.66 -7.82 -24.36
N THR A 27 -13.82 -6.57 -24.79
CA THR A 27 -13.02 -5.99 -25.87
C THR A 27 -12.28 -4.75 -25.41
N GLY A 28 -11.24 -4.92 -24.62
CA GLY A 28 -10.38 -3.87 -24.14
C GLY A 28 -8.96 -4.37 -23.93
N CYS A 29 -8.39 -5.07 -24.91
CA CYS A 29 -6.95 -5.35 -24.92
C CYS A 29 -6.34 -4.61 -26.10
N GLY A 30 -5.53 -3.59 -25.81
CA GLY A 30 -4.68 -2.96 -26.84
C GLY A 30 -4.46 -1.48 -26.59
N GLY A 31 -3.27 -1.12 -26.07
CA GLY A 31 -2.79 0.26 -26.09
C GLY A 31 -1.83 0.57 -24.95
N SER A 32 -0.56 0.46 -25.25
CA SER A 32 0.65 0.96 -24.58
C SER A 32 0.46 2.13 -23.60
N GLY A 33 1.12 2.02 -22.44
CA GLY A 33 1.61 3.19 -21.74
C GLY A 33 1.21 3.22 -20.25
N ASP A 34 2.25 3.18 -19.45
CA ASP A 34 2.32 3.43 -18.03
C ASP A 34 1.97 2.26 -17.10
N ASP A 35 3.04 1.59 -16.73
CA ASP A 35 3.12 0.60 -15.67
C ASP A 35 2.78 1.24 -14.31
N ALA A 36 1.49 1.39 -14.02
CA ALA A 36 1.05 1.34 -12.64
C ALA A 36 1.12 -0.14 -12.25
N ASN A 37 2.27 -0.55 -11.75
CA ASN A 37 2.48 -1.84 -11.11
C ASN A 37 1.51 -1.95 -9.91
N THR A 38 0.30 -2.41 -10.17
CA THR A 38 -0.59 -2.92 -9.14
C THR A 38 -0.06 -4.31 -8.78
N GLY A 39 1.10 -4.33 -8.09
CA GLY A 39 1.60 -5.51 -7.43
C GLY A 39 0.62 -5.90 -6.34
N GLY A 40 -0.37 -6.69 -6.69
CA GLY A 40 -1.08 -7.51 -5.73
C GLY A 40 -0.05 -8.45 -5.12
N ALA A 41 0.39 -8.17 -3.90
CA ALA A 41 1.30 -9.00 -3.16
C ALA A 41 0.60 -10.33 -2.88
N ASP A 42 1.02 -11.36 -3.57
CA ASP A 42 0.79 -12.74 -3.15
C ASP A 42 1.41 -12.92 -1.75
N GLY A 43 0.57 -12.90 -0.70
CA GLY A 43 0.81 -13.59 0.58
C GLY A 43 2.09 -13.31 1.39
N GLU A 44 3.05 -12.52 0.94
CA GLU A 44 4.22 -12.15 1.72
C GLU A 44 3.96 -10.84 2.48
N ASN A 45 4.03 -10.94 3.80
CA ASN A 45 3.96 -9.79 4.71
C ASN A 45 5.22 -8.94 4.52
N LEU A 46 5.12 -7.83 3.78
CA LEU A 46 6.25 -6.93 3.51
C LEU A 46 6.77 -6.32 4.81
N LYS A 47 8.10 -6.26 4.93
CA LYS A 47 8.78 -5.67 6.08
C LYS A 47 9.26 -4.27 5.73
N ILE A 48 8.76 -3.29 6.45
CA ILE A 48 9.11 -1.88 6.30
C ILE A 48 9.97 -1.44 7.47
N GLY A 49 11.22 -1.14 7.22
CA GLY A 49 12.11 -0.53 8.21
C GLY A 49 11.96 0.99 8.21
N ILE A 50 11.87 1.60 9.38
CA ILE A 50 11.91 3.06 9.52
C ILE A 50 13.03 3.42 10.49
N MET A 51 14.02 4.20 10.03
CA MET A 51 15.04 4.75 10.89
C MET A 51 14.90 6.28 10.98
N GLN A 52 14.68 6.77 12.18
CA GLN A 52 14.49 8.18 12.50
C GLN A 52 15.66 8.69 13.31
N PHE A 53 16.19 9.88 12.96
CA PHE A 53 17.35 10.45 13.66
C PHE A 53 17.06 10.74 15.13
N GLY A 54 15.84 11.24 15.46
CA GLY A 54 15.48 11.56 16.83
C GLY A 54 14.01 11.91 16.95
N GLU A 55 13.54 12.10 18.18
CA GLU A 55 12.12 12.34 18.52
C GLU A 55 11.71 13.82 18.34
N PHE A 56 12.06 14.41 17.20
CA PHE A 56 11.67 15.77 16.84
C PHE A 56 10.30 15.75 16.12
N THR A 57 9.42 16.69 16.49
CA THR A 57 8.06 16.78 15.94
C THR A 57 8.03 16.74 14.41
N ALA A 58 8.96 17.43 13.74
CA ALA A 58 9.03 17.43 12.28
C ALA A 58 9.33 16.05 11.70
N LEU A 59 10.23 15.28 12.32
CA LEU A 59 10.58 13.93 11.88
C LEU A 59 9.46 12.94 12.19
N GLN A 60 8.83 13.08 13.36
CA GLN A 60 7.65 12.28 13.75
C GLN A 60 6.49 12.50 12.77
N ASN A 61 6.24 13.76 12.37
CA ASN A 61 5.20 14.07 11.39
C ASN A 61 5.52 13.47 10.01
N ALA A 62 6.81 13.49 9.59
CA ALA A 62 7.22 12.87 8.33
C ALA A 62 7.02 11.35 8.36
N THR A 63 7.43 10.69 9.44
CA THR A 63 7.22 9.25 9.65
C THR A 63 5.73 8.91 9.67
N LYS A 64 4.94 9.69 10.43
CA LYS A 64 3.49 9.49 10.47
C LYS A 64 2.84 9.65 9.10
N GLY A 65 3.20 10.70 8.36
CA GLY A 65 2.66 10.91 7.02
C GLY A 65 3.00 9.78 6.04
N PHE A 66 4.18 9.16 6.17
CA PHE A 66 4.55 7.99 5.39
C PHE A 66 3.68 6.78 5.75
N ILE A 67 3.49 6.51 7.04
CA ILE A 67 2.65 5.39 7.53
C ILE A 67 1.18 5.60 7.11
N ASP A 68 0.65 6.81 7.25
CA ASP A 68 -0.71 7.16 6.81
C ASP A 68 -0.85 6.93 5.29
N GLY A 69 0.15 7.34 4.50
CA GLY A 69 0.15 7.13 3.05
C GLY A 69 0.21 5.66 2.64
N LEU A 70 0.93 4.82 3.39
CA LEU A 70 0.91 3.37 3.20
C LEU A 70 -0.49 2.80 3.48
N ALA A 71 -1.12 3.22 4.57
CA ALA A 71 -2.47 2.77 4.93
C ALA A 71 -3.51 3.19 3.88
N ASP A 72 -3.44 4.42 3.37
CA ASP A 72 -4.29 4.91 2.27
C ASP A 72 -4.10 4.11 0.97
N ALA A 73 -2.90 3.57 0.75
CA ALA A 73 -2.59 2.69 -0.36
C ALA A 73 -2.96 1.21 -0.12
N GLY A 74 -3.53 0.89 1.06
CA GLY A 74 -3.95 -0.46 1.43
C GLY A 74 -2.87 -1.30 2.13
N TYR A 75 -1.74 -0.69 2.52
CA TYR A 75 -0.69 -1.34 3.31
C TYR A 75 -0.85 -1.01 4.79
N VAL A 76 -1.35 -1.94 5.58
CA VAL A 76 -1.68 -1.74 6.99
C VAL A 76 -0.76 -2.57 7.88
N ASP A 77 -0.10 -1.89 8.83
CA ASP A 77 0.79 -2.53 9.79
C ASP A 77 0.05 -3.55 10.66
N GLY A 78 0.62 -4.74 10.76
CA GLY A 78 0.01 -5.87 11.47
C GLY A 78 -1.05 -6.64 10.67
N GLU A 79 -1.42 -6.20 9.45
CA GLU A 79 -2.35 -6.92 8.57
C GLU A 79 -1.61 -7.54 7.37
N ASN A 80 -1.04 -6.71 6.50
CA ASN A 80 -0.36 -7.14 5.28
C ASN A 80 1.07 -6.62 5.15
N ILE A 81 1.51 -5.75 6.07
CA ILE A 81 2.90 -5.35 6.24
C ILE A 81 3.30 -5.43 7.72
N THR A 82 4.61 -5.39 7.99
CA THR A 82 5.16 -5.23 9.33
C THR A 82 6.09 -4.03 9.33
N ILE A 83 5.83 -3.04 10.18
CA ILE A 83 6.67 -1.85 10.32
C ILE A 83 7.58 -2.01 11.54
N HIS A 84 8.90 -1.90 11.33
CA HIS A 84 9.89 -1.82 12.40
C HIS A 84 10.51 -0.43 12.44
N GLN A 85 10.16 0.36 13.44
CA GLN A 85 10.65 1.73 13.61
C GLN A 85 11.74 1.80 14.69
N LEU A 86 12.89 2.39 14.35
CA LEU A 86 14.03 2.59 15.22
C LEU A 86 14.45 4.07 15.24
N SER A 87 14.86 4.57 16.41
CA SER A 87 15.35 5.93 16.60
C SER A 87 16.84 5.94 16.95
N ALA A 88 17.60 6.83 16.31
CA ALA A 88 19.01 7.04 16.63
C ALA A 88 19.23 7.91 17.87
N ALA A 89 18.15 8.32 18.56
CA ALA A 89 18.20 9.15 19.77
C ALA A 89 19.01 10.46 19.60
N ALA A 90 18.96 11.04 18.41
CA ALA A 90 19.70 12.23 17.97
C ALA A 90 21.24 12.05 17.96
N GLU A 91 21.73 10.81 17.99
CA GLU A 91 23.13 10.45 17.90
C GLU A 91 23.46 9.86 16.52
N ALA A 92 24.21 10.61 15.70
CA ALA A 92 24.56 10.15 14.35
C ALA A 92 25.39 8.85 14.34
N ALA A 93 26.13 8.59 15.40
CA ALA A 93 26.92 7.37 15.58
C ALA A 93 26.05 6.10 15.67
N ASN A 94 24.78 6.22 16.03
CA ASN A 94 23.84 5.10 16.10
C ASN A 94 23.24 4.73 14.74
N CYS A 95 23.25 5.65 13.77
CA CYS A 95 22.61 5.42 12.47
C CYS A 95 23.17 4.19 11.72
N PRO A 96 24.51 3.94 11.66
CA PRO A 96 25.02 2.76 10.97
C PRO A 96 24.53 1.44 11.56
N SER A 97 24.52 1.31 12.90
CA SER A 97 24.06 0.07 13.55
C SER A 97 22.56 -0.17 13.37
N ILE A 98 21.76 0.91 13.30
CA ILE A 98 20.33 0.81 12.99
C ILE A 98 20.12 0.37 11.53
N ALA A 99 20.88 0.95 10.61
CA ALA A 99 20.84 0.55 9.20
C ALA A 99 21.17 -0.93 9.04
N ASP A 100 22.27 -1.39 9.66
CA ASP A 100 22.67 -2.81 9.65
C ASP A 100 21.58 -3.70 10.25
N THR A 101 20.91 -3.27 11.32
CA THR A 101 19.82 -4.02 11.94
C THR A 101 18.66 -4.23 10.94
N LEU A 102 18.17 -3.15 10.31
CA LEU A 102 17.06 -3.22 9.37
C LEU A 102 17.40 -4.03 8.11
N VAL A 103 18.64 -3.96 7.63
CA VAL A 103 19.12 -4.77 6.51
C VAL A 103 19.20 -6.25 6.90
N ASN A 104 19.73 -6.57 8.09
CA ASN A 104 19.82 -7.95 8.56
C ASN A 104 18.45 -8.59 8.81
N GLU A 105 17.44 -7.82 9.18
CA GLU A 105 16.05 -8.24 9.31
C GLU A 105 15.37 -8.46 7.96
N LYS A 106 16.08 -8.16 6.86
CA LYS A 106 15.58 -8.26 5.49
C LYS A 106 14.35 -7.39 5.28
N SER A 107 14.46 -6.11 5.67
CA SER A 107 13.43 -5.13 5.32
C SER A 107 13.36 -4.97 3.80
N ASP A 108 12.17 -5.06 3.24
CA ASP A 108 11.91 -4.90 1.80
C ASP A 108 12.03 -3.42 1.38
N LEU A 109 11.73 -2.52 2.31
CA LEU A 109 11.88 -1.08 2.15
C LEU A 109 12.41 -0.45 3.44
N ILE A 110 13.33 0.50 3.34
CA ILE A 110 13.82 1.26 4.49
C ILE A 110 13.59 2.75 4.24
N LEU A 111 12.79 3.38 5.12
CA LEU A 111 12.66 4.82 5.20
C LEU A 111 13.71 5.40 6.15
N ALA A 112 14.60 6.24 5.66
CA ALA A 112 15.56 6.97 6.49
C ALA A 112 15.14 8.43 6.64
N VAL A 113 14.83 8.84 7.87
CA VAL A 113 14.34 10.18 8.19
C VAL A 113 15.46 11.03 8.79
N ALA A 114 15.87 12.06 8.08
CA ALA A 114 16.97 12.97 8.27
C ALA A 114 18.31 12.50 7.67
N THR A 115 19.17 13.49 7.34
CA THR A 115 20.42 13.28 6.61
C THR A 115 21.38 12.27 7.28
N PRO A 116 21.59 12.28 8.61
CA PRO A 116 22.49 11.30 9.24
C PRO A 116 22.05 9.86 9.00
N CYS A 117 20.75 9.58 9.09
CA CYS A 117 20.18 8.27 8.82
C CYS A 117 20.29 7.90 7.34
N ALA A 118 19.92 8.82 6.45
CA ALA A 118 20.00 8.59 5.00
C ALA A 118 21.43 8.30 4.53
N SER A 119 22.42 8.94 5.14
CA SER A 119 23.83 8.73 4.82
C SER A 119 24.38 7.39 5.33
N ALA A 120 23.72 6.76 6.28
CA ALA A 120 24.12 5.46 6.83
C ALA A 120 23.62 4.27 5.99
N ILE A 121 22.57 4.45 5.20
CA ILE A 121 22.08 3.44 4.25
C ILE A 121 22.99 3.46 3.01
N LYS A 122 23.63 2.33 2.70
CA LYS A 122 24.55 2.18 1.57
C LYS A 122 24.12 1.04 0.67
#